data_63334e9b6262b0fb0a2332a3d45242c0
#
_entry.id   63334e9b6262b0fb0a2332a3d45242c0
#
_cell.length_a   1.000
_cell.length_b   1.000
_cell.length_c   1.000
_cell.angle_alpha   90.00
_cell.angle_beta   90.00
_cell.angle_gamma   90.00
#
_symmetry.space_group_name_H-M   'P 1'
#
loop_
_entity.id
_entity.type
_entity.pdbx_description
1 polymer ?
#
loop_
_entity_poly.entity_id
_entity_poly.type
_entity_poly.pdbx_seq_one_letter_code
_entity_poly.pdbx_strand_id
1 'polypeptide(L)'
;MNSSWLWKRLENRVGHMVDQFPGVAGVCVKDLNGGSRVDIRIDEVFPTASTIKIHVLTQLLIRVERGELDLAQKICLSPDVHVPGSGVITYLEGTVELSLLDIAILMIIVSDNTATNLCIDLAGMEATNALLRELGLTRTTLQRKMQDHAAVARNEENIATPGECVAMLEWLYEGKPTPQVAERCLSILKKPKNGPLNRALPLDVPLANKPGGMERVRCDAGIVYLPRRPYAIAVMTKFGLTDPLDQERFIIDVARLVHETMVALDTTSDYGQGIPR
;
A
#
# COMPACT_ATOMS: atom_id res chain seq x y z
N MET A 1 10.90 13.84 25.32
CA MET A 1 10.93 15.26 24.85
C MET A 1 11.95 15.55 23.75
N ASN A 2 13.10 14.90 23.68
CA ASN A 2 14.13 15.24 22.65
C ASN A 2 13.87 14.67 21.24
N SER A 3 13.04 13.65 21.07
CA SER A 3 12.68 13.11 19.75
C SER A 3 11.83 14.08 18.91
N SER A 4 11.17 15.07 19.51
CA SER A 4 10.32 16.05 18.82
C SER A 4 11.08 16.86 17.76
N TRP A 5 12.37 17.18 18.00
CA TRP A 5 13.21 17.90 17.05
C TRP A 5 13.56 17.06 15.81
N LEU A 6 13.81 15.77 15.97
CA LEU A 6 14.05 14.87 14.82
C LEU A 6 12.80 14.73 13.96
N TRP A 7 11.63 14.60 14.58
CA TRP A 7 10.36 14.57 13.88
C TRP A 7 10.09 15.85 13.12
N LYS A 8 10.28 17.01 13.76
CA LYS A 8 10.13 18.32 13.09
C LYS A 8 11.13 18.52 11.96
N ARG A 9 12.38 18.08 12.15
CA ARG A 9 13.40 18.13 11.10
C ARG A 9 13.02 17.21 9.93
N LEU A 10 12.52 16.00 10.21
CA LEU A 10 12.03 15.08 9.20
C LEU A 10 10.87 15.71 8.42
N GLU A 11 9.87 16.24 9.11
CA GLU A 11 8.72 16.91 8.51
C GLU A 11 9.14 18.04 7.57
N ASN A 12 10.03 18.92 8.03
CA ASN A 12 10.53 20.03 7.22
C ASN A 12 11.27 19.55 5.96
N ARG A 13 12.10 18.51 6.08
CA ARG A 13 12.84 17.97 4.93
C ARG A 13 11.91 17.27 3.93
N VAL A 14 10.98 16.45 4.41
CA VAL A 14 9.97 15.81 3.55
C VAL A 14 9.09 16.86 2.88
N GLY A 15 8.66 17.89 3.62
CA GLY A 15 7.89 19.01 3.07
C GLY A 15 8.63 19.72 1.93
N HIS A 16 9.91 20.00 2.11
CA HIS A 16 10.74 20.60 1.08
C HIS A 16 10.85 19.70 -0.18
N MET A 17 11.05 18.39 0.00
CA MET A 17 11.08 17.44 -1.12
C MET A 17 9.74 17.41 -1.87
N VAL A 18 8.62 17.41 -1.14
CA VAL A 18 7.27 17.45 -1.70
C VAL A 18 7.01 18.73 -2.50
N ASP A 19 7.48 19.88 -2.01
CA ASP A 19 7.32 21.17 -2.71
C ASP A 19 8.17 21.28 -3.98
N GLN A 20 9.28 20.55 -4.04
CA GLN A 20 10.13 20.48 -5.23
C GLN A 20 9.71 19.42 -6.24
N PHE A 21 8.77 18.52 -5.88
CA PHE A 21 8.31 17.50 -6.79
C PHE A 21 7.57 18.11 -7.98
N PRO A 22 7.96 17.79 -9.22
CA PRO A 22 7.32 18.33 -10.45
C PRO A 22 5.97 17.62 -10.69
N GLY A 23 4.95 18.05 -9.98
CA GLY A 23 3.62 17.47 -9.93
C GLY A 23 2.99 17.74 -8.57
N VAL A 24 2.13 16.84 -8.12
CA VAL A 24 1.55 16.86 -6.77
C VAL A 24 1.98 15.61 -6.03
N ALA A 25 2.54 15.78 -4.84
CA ALA A 25 2.90 14.67 -3.96
C ALA A 25 2.29 14.85 -2.56
N GLY A 26 2.00 13.74 -1.90
CA GLY A 26 1.56 13.68 -0.51
C GLY A 26 2.27 12.56 0.25
N VAL A 27 2.56 12.80 1.51
CA VAL A 27 3.31 11.87 2.37
C VAL A 27 2.67 11.80 3.74
N CYS A 28 2.40 10.59 4.21
CA CYS A 28 2.05 10.32 5.59
C CYS A 28 3.00 9.29 6.16
N VAL A 29 3.55 9.56 7.35
CA VAL A 29 4.36 8.62 8.12
C VAL A 29 3.83 8.59 9.54
N LYS A 30 3.70 7.41 10.13
CA LYS A 30 3.26 7.24 11.52
C LYS A 30 4.12 6.21 12.25
N ASP A 31 4.70 6.59 13.37
CA ASP A 31 5.28 5.66 14.34
C ASP A 31 4.13 4.89 15.02
N LEU A 32 4.07 3.59 14.79
CA LEU A 32 2.94 2.76 15.24
C LEU A 32 2.97 2.45 16.75
N ASN A 33 4.13 2.62 17.40
CA ASN A 33 4.26 2.46 18.84
C ASN A 33 4.29 3.81 19.58
N GLY A 34 4.91 4.84 18.99
CA GLY A 34 5.10 6.15 19.63
C GLY A 34 4.06 7.21 19.24
N GLY A 35 3.26 6.96 18.21
CA GLY A 35 2.18 7.85 17.76
C GLY A 35 2.63 9.14 17.06
N SER A 36 3.95 9.42 16.97
CA SER A 36 4.45 10.59 16.23
C SER A 36 4.23 10.44 14.74
N ARG A 37 4.02 11.59 14.03
CA ARG A 37 3.64 11.61 12.61
C ARG A 37 4.42 12.65 11.82
N VAL A 38 4.50 12.43 10.51
CA VAL A 38 4.79 13.43 9.48
C VAL A 38 3.62 13.45 8.52
N ASP A 39 3.00 14.59 8.40
CA ASP A 39 1.75 14.78 7.66
C ASP A 39 1.93 15.90 6.63
N ILE A 40 2.19 15.53 5.35
CA ILE A 40 2.33 16.48 4.24
C ILE A 40 1.26 16.20 3.19
N ARG A 41 0.31 17.11 3.02
CA ARG A 41 -0.84 16.96 2.11
C ARG A 41 -1.57 15.61 2.30
N ILE A 42 -1.74 15.20 3.56
CA ILE A 42 -2.31 13.88 3.91
C ILE A 42 -3.76 13.70 3.48
N ASP A 43 -4.48 14.80 3.29
CA ASP A 43 -5.88 14.82 2.87
C ASP A 43 -6.05 15.03 1.36
N GLU A 44 -4.96 15.23 0.62
CA GLU A 44 -5.02 15.33 -0.84
C GLU A 44 -5.42 13.98 -1.44
N VAL A 45 -6.35 14.00 -2.38
CA VAL A 45 -6.87 12.80 -3.03
C VAL A 45 -5.98 12.44 -4.22
N PHE A 46 -5.54 11.19 -4.26
CA PHE A 46 -4.70 10.63 -5.32
C PHE A 46 -5.36 9.43 -5.96
N PRO A 47 -5.15 9.19 -7.27
CA PRO A 47 -5.37 7.87 -7.84
C PRO A 47 -4.47 6.85 -7.15
N THR A 48 -5.04 5.73 -6.75
CA THR A 48 -4.29 4.71 -5.98
C THR A 48 -3.44 3.82 -6.84
N ALA A 49 -3.72 3.76 -8.14
CA ALA A 49 -3.21 2.65 -8.96
C ALA A 49 -3.40 1.31 -8.21
N SER A 50 -2.35 0.50 -8.08
CA SER A 50 -2.44 -0.81 -7.44
C SER A 50 -2.39 -0.80 -5.91
N THR A 51 -2.24 0.35 -5.23
CA THR A 51 -2.30 0.38 -3.76
C THR A 51 -3.70 0.06 -3.22
N ILE A 52 -4.76 0.29 -4.03
CA ILE A 52 -6.15 -0.10 -3.70
C ILE A 52 -6.29 -1.60 -3.37
N LYS A 53 -5.37 -2.43 -3.87
CA LYS A 53 -5.38 -3.89 -3.67
C LYS A 53 -5.20 -4.30 -2.19
N ILE A 54 -4.68 -3.41 -1.34
CA ILE A 54 -4.65 -3.61 0.12
C ILE A 54 -6.09 -3.74 0.64
N HIS A 55 -6.97 -2.85 0.23
CA HIS A 55 -8.36 -2.80 0.67
C HIS A 55 -9.17 -3.99 0.13
N VAL A 56 -8.96 -4.33 -1.15
CA VAL A 56 -9.58 -5.51 -1.79
C VAL A 56 -9.14 -6.80 -1.08
N LEU A 57 -7.84 -6.95 -0.79
CA LEU A 57 -7.30 -8.10 -0.05
C LEU A 57 -7.94 -8.22 1.33
N THR A 58 -8.04 -7.10 2.05
CA THR A 58 -8.63 -7.09 3.39
C THR A 58 -10.08 -7.53 3.37
N GLN A 59 -10.90 -6.97 2.47
CA GLN A 59 -12.31 -7.35 2.35
C GLN A 59 -12.47 -8.82 1.92
N LEU A 60 -11.63 -9.30 1.00
CA LEU A 60 -11.61 -10.71 0.60
C LEU A 60 -11.37 -11.63 1.81
N LEU A 61 -10.37 -11.30 2.64
CA LEU A 61 -10.03 -12.09 3.82
C LEU A 61 -11.10 -12.01 4.92
N ILE A 62 -11.81 -10.91 5.05
CA ILE A 62 -12.99 -10.82 5.94
C ILE A 62 -14.09 -11.79 5.49
N ARG A 63 -14.34 -11.88 4.18
CA ARG A 63 -15.33 -12.86 3.65
C ARG A 63 -14.88 -14.31 3.87
N VAL A 64 -13.58 -14.57 3.77
CA VAL A 64 -13.02 -15.89 4.10
C VAL A 64 -13.25 -16.23 5.58
N GLU A 65 -12.97 -15.30 6.49
CA GLU A 65 -13.17 -15.51 7.92
C GLU A 65 -14.64 -15.75 8.28
N ARG A 66 -15.57 -15.12 7.55
CA ARG A 66 -17.01 -15.35 7.70
C ARG A 66 -17.49 -16.70 7.12
N GLY A 67 -16.60 -17.45 6.49
CA GLY A 67 -16.94 -18.73 5.84
C GLY A 67 -17.70 -18.56 4.53
N GLU A 68 -17.74 -17.36 3.95
CA GLU A 68 -18.39 -17.07 2.67
C GLU A 68 -17.50 -17.47 1.48
N LEU A 69 -16.19 -17.56 1.69
CA LEU A 69 -15.18 -17.95 0.72
C LEU A 69 -14.18 -18.92 1.36
N ASP A 70 -13.57 -19.79 0.54
CA ASP A 70 -12.49 -20.69 0.96
C ASP A 70 -11.21 -20.35 0.17
N LEU A 71 -10.11 -20.05 0.89
CA LEU A 71 -8.81 -19.81 0.27
C LEU A 71 -8.26 -21.01 -0.51
N ALA A 72 -8.68 -22.24 -0.15
CA ALA A 72 -8.28 -23.46 -0.84
C ALA A 72 -9.11 -23.75 -2.09
N GLN A 73 -10.27 -23.07 -2.27
CA GLN A 73 -11.10 -23.28 -3.46
C GLN A 73 -10.30 -23.05 -4.73
N LYS A 74 -10.47 -23.96 -5.68
CA LYS A 74 -9.83 -23.90 -6.99
C LYS A 74 -10.68 -23.09 -7.96
N ILE A 75 -10.03 -22.22 -8.71
CA ILE A 75 -10.67 -21.36 -9.69
C ILE A 75 -9.98 -21.55 -11.03
N CYS A 76 -10.76 -21.89 -12.03
CA CYS A 76 -10.30 -22.03 -13.41
C CYS A 76 -10.25 -20.64 -14.06
N LEU A 77 -9.10 -20.29 -14.57
CA LEU A 77 -8.83 -19.06 -15.30
C LEU A 77 -8.63 -19.40 -16.77
N SER A 78 -9.68 -19.25 -17.54
CA SER A 78 -9.63 -19.40 -19.00
C SER A 78 -9.11 -18.11 -19.66
N PRO A 79 -8.57 -18.18 -20.89
CA PRO A 79 -8.02 -16.99 -21.57
C PRO A 79 -9.00 -15.82 -21.74
N ASP A 80 -10.30 -16.07 -21.77
CA ASP A 80 -11.34 -15.04 -21.90
C ASP A 80 -11.48 -14.12 -20.69
N VAL A 81 -11.01 -14.55 -19.50
CA VAL A 81 -10.99 -13.71 -18.30
C VAL A 81 -9.66 -12.95 -18.13
N HIS A 82 -8.70 -13.11 -19.03
CA HIS A 82 -7.41 -12.46 -18.94
C HIS A 82 -7.51 -10.94 -19.08
N VAL A 83 -6.81 -10.24 -18.18
CA VAL A 83 -6.76 -8.77 -18.16
C VAL A 83 -5.33 -8.32 -18.41
N PRO A 84 -5.07 -7.52 -19.46
CA PRO A 84 -3.72 -7.11 -19.84
C PRO A 84 -3.07 -6.16 -18.81
N GLY A 85 -1.79 -5.89 -19.01
CA GLY A 85 -0.99 -4.99 -18.20
C GLY A 85 -0.16 -5.73 -17.18
N SER A 86 -0.28 -5.39 -15.88
CA SER A 86 0.53 -6.00 -14.83
C SER A 86 0.12 -7.45 -14.55
N GLY A 87 1.10 -8.28 -14.23
CA GLY A 87 0.88 -9.66 -13.81
C GLY A 87 1.47 -10.69 -14.75
N VAL A 88 1.17 -11.94 -14.49
CA VAL A 88 1.71 -13.10 -15.22
C VAL A 88 0.61 -14.00 -15.81
N ILE A 89 -0.60 -13.98 -15.24
CA ILE A 89 -1.69 -14.88 -15.66
C ILE A 89 -2.03 -14.71 -17.16
N THR A 90 -2.03 -13.48 -17.64
CA THR A 90 -2.33 -13.16 -19.05
C THR A 90 -1.33 -13.76 -20.05
N TYR A 91 -0.16 -14.20 -19.58
CA TYR A 91 0.89 -14.83 -20.42
C TYR A 91 0.88 -16.35 -20.33
N LEU A 92 0.04 -16.95 -19.48
CA LEU A 92 -0.07 -18.39 -19.36
C LEU A 92 -0.95 -18.94 -20.49
N GLU A 93 -0.49 -20.04 -21.08
CA GLU A 93 -1.21 -20.69 -22.19
C GLU A 93 -2.29 -21.66 -21.65
N GLY A 94 -3.48 -21.58 -22.25
CA GLY A 94 -4.60 -22.44 -21.89
C GLY A 94 -5.29 -22.05 -20.58
N THR A 95 -6.10 -22.97 -20.06
CA THR A 95 -6.81 -22.80 -18.79
C THR A 95 -5.90 -23.18 -17.63
N VAL A 96 -5.79 -22.28 -16.66
CA VAL A 96 -4.99 -22.48 -15.46
C VAL A 96 -5.91 -22.60 -14.25
N GLU A 97 -5.64 -23.55 -13.37
CA GLU A 97 -6.34 -23.72 -12.11
C GLU A 97 -5.47 -23.27 -10.95
N LEU A 98 -5.90 -22.23 -10.22
CA LEU A 98 -5.21 -21.69 -9.05
C LEU A 98 -6.13 -21.70 -7.83
N SER A 99 -5.54 -21.78 -6.63
CA SER A 99 -6.31 -21.54 -5.41
C SER A 99 -6.64 -20.05 -5.26
N LEU A 100 -7.71 -19.71 -4.55
CA LEU A 100 -8.03 -18.32 -4.22
C LEU A 100 -6.87 -17.66 -3.47
N LEU A 101 -6.16 -18.40 -2.61
CA LEU A 101 -4.96 -17.91 -1.95
C LEU A 101 -3.86 -17.53 -2.95
N ASP A 102 -3.58 -18.38 -3.94
CA ASP A 102 -2.55 -18.08 -4.96
C ASP A 102 -2.94 -16.86 -5.79
N ILE A 103 -4.22 -16.73 -6.13
CA ILE A 103 -4.77 -15.57 -6.84
C ILE A 103 -4.59 -14.29 -6.01
N ALA A 104 -4.92 -14.32 -4.70
CA ALA A 104 -4.71 -13.18 -3.80
C ALA A 104 -3.22 -12.83 -3.66
N ILE A 105 -2.34 -13.83 -3.63
CA ILE A 105 -0.88 -13.63 -3.62
C ILE A 105 -0.42 -12.97 -4.92
N LEU A 106 -0.83 -13.44 -6.08
CA LEU A 106 -0.47 -12.87 -7.39
C LEU A 106 -0.98 -11.43 -7.54
N MET A 107 -2.18 -11.12 -7.04
CA MET A 107 -2.70 -9.75 -6.97
C MET A 107 -1.71 -8.82 -6.25
N ILE A 108 -1.04 -9.29 -5.21
CA ILE A 108 -0.14 -8.46 -4.40
C ILE A 108 1.30 -8.46 -4.92
N ILE A 109 1.91 -9.64 -5.17
CA ILE A 109 3.36 -9.73 -5.44
C ILE A 109 3.76 -9.23 -6.82
N VAL A 110 2.98 -9.55 -7.86
CA VAL A 110 3.22 -9.11 -9.24
C VAL A 110 2.14 -8.16 -9.72
N SER A 111 1.25 -7.73 -8.83
CA SER A 111 0.17 -6.80 -9.14
C SER A 111 -0.75 -7.31 -10.27
N ASP A 112 -0.96 -8.62 -10.40
CA ASP A 112 -1.69 -9.24 -11.49
C ASP A 112 -3.10 -8.68 -11.64
N ASN A 113 -3.43 -8.18 -12.85
CA ASN A 113 -4.72 -7.53 -13.11
C ASN A 113 -5.86 -8.53 -13.24
N THR A 114 -5.61 -9.71 -13.79
CA THR A 114 -6.61 -10.81 -13.86
C THR A 114 -6.97 -11.25 -12.45
N ALA A 115 -5.96 -11.55 -11.63
CA ALA A 115 -6.16 -11.89 -10.23
C ALA A 115 -6.87 -10.77 -9.45
N THR A 116 -6.56 -9.51 -9.75
CA THR A 116 -7.19 -8.37 -9.09
C THR A 116 -8.67 -8.27 -9.39
N ASN A 117 -9.05 -8.35 -10.67
CA ASN A 117 -10.46 -8.23 -11.07
C ASN A 117 -11.29 -9.36 -10.49
N LEU A 118 -10.76 -10.58 -10.44
CA LEU A 118 -11.40 -11.69 -9.75
C LEU A 118 -11.54 -11.44 -8.23
N CYS A 119 -10.48 -10.96 -7.58
CA CYS A 119 -10.55 -10.62 -6.16
C CYS A 119 -11.56 -9.49 -5.89
N ILE A 120 -11.70 -8.50 -6.79
CA ILE A 120 -12.73 -7.44 -6.69
C ILE A 120 -14.14 -8.06 -6.78
N ASP A 121 -14.36 -8.98 -7.72
CA ASP A 121 -15.65 -9.66 -7.87
C ASP A 121 -16.01 -10.47 -6.61
N LEU A 122 -15.03 -11.22 -6.10
CA LEU A 122 -15.22 -12.04 -4.90
C LEU A 122 -15.30 -11.21 -3.62
N ALA A 123 -14.52 -10.16 -3.46
CA ALA A 123 -14.62 -9.26 -2.30
C ALA A 123 -15.93 -8.45 -2.31
N GLY A 124 -16.39 -8.09 -3.50
CA GLY A 124 -17.51 -7.18 -3.73
C GLY A 124 -17.08 -5.71 -3.62
N MET A 125 -17.26 -4.95 -4.70
CA MET A 125 -16.87 -3.54 -4.74
C MET A 125 -17.63 -2.72 -3.69
N GLU A 126 -18.95 -2.89 -3.61
CA GLU A 126 -19.78 -2.19 -2.61
C GLU A 126 -19.45 -2.62 -1.18
N ALA A 127 -19.20 -3.91 -0.94
CA ALA A 127 -18.79 -4.39 0.38
C ALA A 127 -17.42 -3.83 0.81
N THR A 128 -16.48 -3.70 -0.16
CA THR A 128 -15.19 -3.05 0.08
C THR A 128 -15.40 -1.57 0.45
N ASN A 129 -16.24 -0.84 -0.27
CA ASN A 129 -16.52 0.56 0.02
C ASN A 129 -17.31 0.73 1.34
N ALA A 130 -18.19 -0.20 1.70
CA ALA A 130 -18.86 -0.20 2.99
C ALA A 130 -17.87 -0.34 4.15
N LEU A 131 -16.92 -1.29 4.05
CA LEU A 131 -15.83 -1.43 5.02
C LEU A 131 -15.02 -0.12 5.17
N LEU A 132 -14.66 0.52 4.05
CA LEU A 132 -13.91 1.77 4.09
C LEU A 132 -14.69 2.88 4.83
N ARG A 133 -15.97 3.01 4.59
CA ARG A 133 -16.84 3.96 5.30
C ARG A 133 -16.95 3.65 6.80
N GLU A 134 -17.09 2.37 7.17
CA GLU A 134 -17.12 1.93 8.57
C GLU A 134 -15.83 2.25 9.33
N LEU A 135 -14.69 2.23 8.62
CA LEU A 135 -13.39 2.62 9.16
C LEU A 135 -13.16 4.15 9.18
N GLY A 136 -14.10 4.94 8.69
CA GLY A 136 -13.95 6.38 8.55
C GLY A 136 -13.04 6.83 7.40
N LEU A 137 -12.68 5.91 6.49
CA LEU A 137 -11.88 6.20 5.29
C LEU A 137 -12.79 6.71 4.18
N THR A 138 -13.28 7.92 4.34
CA THR A 138 -14.39 8.48 3.52
C THR A 138 -13.93 9.03 2.17
N ARG A 139 -12.62 9.22 1.99
CA ARG A 139 -12.00 9.70 0.75
C ARG A 139 -11.39 8.57 -0.08
N THR A 140 -11.31 7.36 0.49
CA THR A 140 -10.85 6.16 -0.23
C THR A 140 -12.04 5.46 -0.84
N THR A 141 -11.97 5.21 -2.16
CA THR A 141 -13.07 4.56 -2.87
C THR A 141 -12.54 3.64 -3.97
N LEU A 142 -13.09 2.43 -4.03
CA LEU A 142 -12.92 1.48 -5.14
C LEU A 142 -14.06 1.72 -6.13
N GLN A 143 -13.77 2.31 -7.30
CA GLN A 143 -14.79 2.72 -8.28
C GLN A 143 -14.77 1.88 -9.56
N ARG A 144 -13.66 1.22 -9.86
CA ARG A 144 -13.50 0.46 -11.09
C ARG A 144 -12.60 -0.77 -10.96
N LYS A 145 -12.78 -1.69 -11.87
CA LYS A 145 -11.84 -2.79 -12.11
C LYS A 145 -10.56 -2.30 -12.79
N MET A 146 -9.55 -3.16 -12.81
CA MET A 146 -8.32 -2.90 -13.57
C MET A 146 -8.64 -2.92 -15.08
N GLN A 147 -8.04 -1.99 -15.83
CA GLN A 147 -8.21 -1.80 -17.28
C GLN A 147 -9.65 -1.47 -17.73
N ASP A 148 -10.50 -0.98 -16.83
CA ASP A 148 -11.81 -0.45 -17.20
C ASP A 148 -11.66 0.97 -17.76
N HIS A 149 -11.35 1.04 -19.06
CA HIS A 149 -11.16 2.33 -19.77
C HIS A 149 -12.46 3.13 -19.88
N ALA A 150 -13.62 2.47 -19.88
CA ALA A 150 -14.91 3.16 -19.92
C ALA A 150 -15.19 3.90 -18.61
N ALA A 151 -14.86 3.30 -17.47
CA ALA A 151 -14.94 3.97 -16.17
C ALA A 151 -13.95 5.15 -16.09
N VAL A 152 -12.71 4.96 -16.56
CA VAL A 152 -11.71 6.06 -16.64
C VAL A 152 -12.23 7.24 -17.47
N ALA A 153 -12.86 6.96 -18.62
CA ALA A 153 -13.46 8.01 -19.48
C ALA A 153 -14.58 8.79 -18.78
N ARG A 154 -15.25 8.18 -17.80
CA ARG A 154 -16.26 8.83 -16.94
C ARG A 154 -15.65 9.48 -15.70
N ASN A 155 -14.31 9.52 -15.60
CA ASN A 155 -13.57 10.01 -14.42
C ASN A 155 -13.86 9.20 -13.13
N GLU A 156 -14.23 7.94 -13.26
CA GLU A 156 -14.37 6.98 -12.17
C GLU A 156 -13.00 6.34 -11.91
N GLU A 157 -12.31 6.77 -10.86
CA GLU A 157 -10.96 6.31 -10.55
C GLU A 157 -10.91 5.73 -9.12
N ASN A 158 -10.07 4.72 -8.92
CA ASN A 158 -9.78 4.23 -7.57
C ASN A 158 -8.90 5.26 -6.87
N ILE A 159 -9.39 5.82 -5.78
CA ILE A 159 -8.78 6.95 -5.09
C ILE A 159 -8.55 6.67 -3.61
N ALA A 160 -7.56 7.35 -3.05
CA ALA A 160 -7.29 7.41 -1.61
C ALA A 160 -6.50 8.67 -1.25
N THR A 161 -6.29 8.88 0.04
CA THR A 161 -5.35 9.88 0.55
C THR A 161 -4.17 9.20 1.26
N PRO A 162 -3.00 9.85 1.37
CA PRO A 162 -1.88 9.30 2.14
C PRO A 162 -2.26 9.00 3.59
N GLY A 163 -3.07 9.88 4.22
CA GLY A 163 -3.54 9.69 5.58
C GLY A 163 -4.41 8.44 5.75
N GLU A 164 -5.35 8.21 4.83
CA GLU A 164 -6.22 7.05 4.88
C GLU A 164 -5.50 5.74 4.53
N CYS A 165 -4.50 5.79 3.64
CA CYS A 165 -3.61 4.63 3.41
C CYS A 165 -2.88 4.21 4.69
N VAL A 166 -2.32 5.17 5.44
CA VAL A 166 -1.66 4.90 6.72
C VAL A 166 -2.65 4.43 7.79
N ALA A 167 -3.85 5.03 7.85
CA ALA A 167 -4.89 4.60 8.79
C ALA A 167 -5.33 3.14 8.55
N MET A 168 -5.46 2.72 7.29
CA MET A 168 -5.74 1.32 6.94
C MET A 168 -4.63 0.37 7.39
N LEU A 169 -3.37 0.76 7.16
CA LEU A 169 -2.21 -0.03 7.56
C LEU A 169 -2.08 -0.13 9.09
N GLU A 170 -2.33 0.96 9.81
CA GLU A 170 -2.37 0.98 11.26
C GLU A 170 -3.46 0.06 11.80
N TRP A 171 -4.67 0.11 11.23
CA TRP A 171 -5.80 -0.75 11.60
C TRP A 171 -5.44 -2.25 11.47
N LEU A 172 -4.75 -2.62 10.38
CA LEU A 172 -4.22 -3.98 10.21
C LEU A 172 -3.10 -4.30 11.22
N TYR A 173 -2.21 -3.33 11.51
CA TYR A 173 -1.14 -3.51 12.50
C TYR A 173 -1.68 -3.76 13.90
N GLU A 174 -2.79 -3.14 14.26
CA GLU A 174 -3.51 -3.34 15.52
C GLU A 174 -4.26 -4.69 15.61
N GLY A 175 -4.18 -5.52 14.59
CA GLY A 175 -4.84 -6.83 14.55
C GLY A 175 -6.33 -6.78 14.22
N LYS A 176 -6.78 -5.76 13.50
CA LYS A 176 -8.19 -5.57 13.15
C LYS A 176 -8.48 -5.94 11.68
N PRO A 177 -9.71 -6.39 11.34
CA PRO A 177 -10.90 -6.53 12.20
C PRO A 177 -10.76 -7.66 13.20
N THR A 178 -9.94 -8.66 12.90
CA THR A 178 -9.55 -9.76 13.77
C THR A 178 -8.07 -10.05 13.60
N PRO A 179 -7.40 -10.61 14.61
CA PRO A 179 -5.99 -10.98 14.50
C PRO A 179 -5.71 -11.90 13.31
N GLN A 180 -6.60 -12.82 12.99
CA GLN A 180 -6.45 -13.79 11.89
C GLN A 180 -6.46 -13.11 10.52
N VAL A 181 -7.42 -12.20 10.28
CA VAL A 181 -7.50 -11.43 9.04
C VAL A 181 -6.28 -10.54 8.89
N ALA A 182 -5.93 -9.80 9.93
CA ALA A 182 -4.81 -8.88 9.92
C ALA A 182 -3.47 -9.61 9.67
N GLU A 183 -3.20 -10.69 10.40
CA GLU A 183 -1.99 -11.49 10.22
C GLU A 183 -1.89 -12.05 8.81
N ARG A 184 -2.98 -12.62 8.27
CA ARG A 184 -3.01 -13.17 6.93
C ARG A 184 -2.79 -12.07 5.88
N CYS A 185 -3.44 -10.91 6.02
CA CYS A 185 -3.26 -9.77 5.12
C CYS A 185 -1.80 -9.29 5.14
N LEU A 186 -1.25 -9.02 6.31
CA LEU A 186 0.13 -8.58 6.47
C LEU A 186 1.15 -9.63 6.00
N SER A 187 0.88 -10.92 6.21
CA SER A 187 1.70 -12.02 5.70
C SER A 187 1.79 -12.01 4.16
N ILE A 188 0.68 -11.77 3.46
CA ILE A 188 0.66 -11.65 2.00
C ILE A 188 1.37 -10.35 1.57
N LEU A 189 1.15 -9.24 2.26
CA LEU A 189 1.81 -7.96 1.99
C LEU A 189 3.33 -7.99 2.26
N LYS A 190 3.83 -8.88 3.11
CA LYS A 190 5.26 -9.08 3.37
C LYS A 190 5.98 -9.90 2.30
N LYS A 191 5.26 -10.61 1.43
CA LYS A 191 5.90 -11.41 0.39
C LYS A 191 6.76 -10.55 -0.54
N PRO A 192 7.90 -11.06 -1.05
CA PRO A 192 8.81 -10.32 -1.91
C PRO A 192 8.12 -9.72 -3.13
N LYS A 193 8.43 -8.48 -3.43
CA LYS A 193 7.97 -7.76 -4.62
C LYS A 193 8.94 -6.63 -4.97
N ASN A 194 8.78 -6.06 -6.15
CA ASN A 194 9.56 -4.92 -6.57
C ASN A 194 8.70 -3.64 -6.48
N GLY A 195 9.14 -2.69 -5.68
CA GLY A 195 8.49 -1.39 -5.49
C GLY A 195 9.47 -0.34 -4.99
N PRO A 196 9.11 0.95 -5.01
CA PRO A 196 9.97 2.00 -4.51
C PRO A 196 10.40 1.81 -3.05
N LEU A 197 9.47 1.46 -2.15
CA LEU A 197 9.82 1.17 -0.74
C LEU A 197 10.77 -0.02 -0.61
N ASN A 198 10.59 -1.08 -1.42
CA ASN A 198 11.47 -2.24 -1.41
C ASN A 198 12.91 -1.90 -1.85
N ARG A 199 13.08 -0.90 -2.75
CA ARG A 199 14.39 -0.42 -3.22
C ARG A 199 15.01 0.64 -2.32
N ALA A 200 14.19 1.26 -1.46
CA ALA A 200 14.66 2.27 -0.52
C ALA A 200 15.30 1.66 0.73
N LEU A 201 14.83 0.50 1.16
CA LEU A 201 15.15 -0.12 2.44
C LEU A 201 16.20 -1.22 2.31
N PRO A 202 17.00 -1.49 3.37
CA PRO A 202 17.84 -2.67 3.45
C PRO A 202 17.04 -3.97 3.30
N LEU A 203 17.64 -5.00 2.68
CA LEU A 203 16.95 -6.25 2.35
C LEU A 203 16.51 -7.08 3.58
N ASP A 204 17.16 -6.88 4.71
CA ASP A 204 16.88 -7.55 5.98
C ASP A 204 15.79 -6.86 6.81
N VAL A 205 15.32 -5.69 6.38
CA VAL A 205 14.22 -4.98 7.05
C VAL A 205 12.87 -5.51 6.55
N PRO A 206 12.06 -6.15 7.42
CA PRO A 206 10.77 -6.64 6.98
C PRO A 206 9.82 -5.50 6.59
N LEU A 207 9.18 -5.66 5.43
CA LEU A 207 8.28 -4.67 4.84
C LEU A 207 7.00 -5.34 4.34
N ALA A 208 5.85 -4.87 4.82
CA ALA A 208 4.55 -5.22 4.29
C ALA A 208 4.02 -4.04 3.46
N ASN A 209 4.06 -4.10 2.13
CA ASN A 209 3.67 -2.97 1.29
C ASN A 209 2.91 -3.38 0.03
N LYS A 210 2.37 -2.38 -0.65
CA LYS A 210 1.83 -2.51 -2.00
C LYS A 210 2.17 -1.28 -2.83
N PRO A 211 3.07 -1.41 -3.81
CA PRO A 211 3.32 -0.35 -4.79
C PRO A 211 2.19 -0.23 -5.80
N GLY A 212 2.06 0.96 -6.37
CA GLY A 212 1.14 1.27 -7.44
C GLY A 212 1.73 2.23 -8.46
N GLY A 213 1.42 2.03 -9.73
CA GLY A 213 1.88 2.91 -10.79
C GLY A 213 0.96 2.87 -12.01
N MET A 214 0.75 4.02 -12.59
CA MET A 214 0.12 4.25 -13.88
C MET A 214 0.73 5.51 -14.49
N GLU A 215 0.28 5.90 -15.68
CA GLU A 215 0.78 7.11 -16.29
C GLU A 215 0.64 8.31 -15.35
N ARG A 216 1.72 9.06 -15.13
CA ARG A 216 1.81 10.25 -14.25
C ARG A 216 1.46 10.05 -12.79
N VAL A 217 1.33 8.81 -12.33
CA VAL A 217 0.99 8.44 -10.96
C VAL A 217 1.95 7.37 -10.44
N ARG A 218 2.52 7.58 -9.26
CA ARG A 218 3.28 6.58 -8.50
C ARG A 218 2.87 6.64 -7.04
N CYS A 219 2.67 5.46 -6.46
CA CYS A 219 2.30 5.31 -5.06
C CYS A 219 3.04 4.13 -4.46
N ASP A 220 3.35 4.20 -3.18
CA ASP A 220 3.69 3.02 -2.39
C ASP A 220 3.22 3.26 -0.95
N ALA A 221 2.60 2.24 -0.34
CA ALA A 221 2.13 2.31 1.03
C ALA A 221 2.45 1.00 1.75
N GLY A 222 2.96 1.09 2.98
CA GLY A 222 3.35 -0.10 3.72
C GLY A 222 3.74 0.15 5.17
N ILE A 223 4.01 -0.96 5.87
CA ILE A 223 4.53 -1.00 7.24
C ILE A 223 5.96 -1.51 7.20
N VAL A 224 6.87 -0.74 7.76
CA VAL A 224 8.26 -1.11 7.98
C VAL A 224 8.42 -1.57 9.43
N TYR A 225 8.97 -2.76 9.61
CA TYR A 225 9.10 -3.38 10.94
C TYR A 225 10.52 -3.15 11.49
N LEU A 226 10.64 -2.10 12.31
CA LEU A 226 11.80 -1.91 13.17
C LEU A 226 11.52 -2.51 14.56
N PRO A 227 12.54 -2.98 15.28
CA PRO A 227 12.34 -3.71 16.56
C PRO A 227 11.54 -2.95 17.62
N ARG A 228 11.74 -1.64 17.75
CA ARG A 228 11.10 -0.81 18.77
C ARG A 228 10.11 0.20 18.19
N ARG A 229 10.35 0.64 16.95
CA ARG A 229 9.56 1.70 16.28
C ARG A 229 9.13 1.29 14.88
N PRO A 230 8.28 0.26 14.74
CA PRO A 230 7.64 0.00 13.47
C PRO A 230 6.84 1.22 13.04
N TYR A 231 6.82 1.49 11.73
CA TYR A 231 6.12 2.65 11.20
C TYR A 231 5.35 2.34 9.94
N ALA A 232 4.22 3.00 9.76
CA ALA A 232 3.50 3.02 8.51
C ALA A 232 3.93 4.23 7.67
N ILE A 233 4.01 4.05 6.36
CA ILE A 233 4.36 5.09 5.39
C ILE A 233 3.46 4.96 4.17
N ALA A 234 2.98 6.10 3.67
CA ALA A 234 2.36 6.22 2.36
C ALA A 234 2.96 7.42 1.62
N VAL A 235 3.45 7.20 0.42
CA VAL A 235 3.92 8.25 -0.49
C VAL A 235 3.13 8.12 -1.79
N MET A 236 2.43 9.17 -2.17
CA MET A 236 1.56 9.20 -3.34
C MET A 236 1.87 10.40 -4.20
N THR A 237 1.87 10.20 -5.53
CA THR A 237 2.10 11.26 -6.51
C THR A 237 1.04 11.23 -7.60
N LYS A 238 0.72 12.42 -8.15
CA LYS A 238 -0.12 12.59 -9.33
C LYS A 238 0.36 13.76 -10.18
N PHE A 239 -0.09 13.84 -11.43
CA PHE A 239 0.33 14.86 -12.40
C PHE A 239 1.85 14.94 -12.56
N GLY A 240 2.55 13.80 -12.45
CA GLY A 240 4.00 13.76 -12.61
C GLY A 240 4.40 14.28 -14.00
N LEU A 241 5.26 15.31 -14.02
CA LEU A 241 5.74 15.94 -15.26
C LEU A 241 7.03 15.33 -15.77
N THR A 242 7.64 14.44 -15.00
CA THR A 242 8.90 13.77 -15.31
C THR A 242 8.70 12.30 -15.69
N ASP A 243 9.80 11.66 -16.07
CA ASP A 243 9.83 10.22 -16.32
C ASP A 243 9.31 9.41 -15.12
N PRO A 244 8.63 8.28 -15.36
CA PRO A 244 8.20 7.37 -14.31
C PRO A 244 9.29 6.97 -13.31
N LEU A 245 10.53 6.81 -13.76
CA LEU A 245 11.68 6.47 -12.89
C LEU A 245 12.03 7.62 -11.93
N ASP A 246 11.90 8.87 -12.36
CA ASP A 246 12.13 10.02 -11.47
C ASP A 246 11.05 10.13 -10.39
N GLN A 247 9.80 9.81 -10.73
CA GLN A 247 8.72 9.73 -9.75
C GLN A 247 8.97 8.62 -8.73
N GLU A 248 9.46 7.46 -9.17
CA GLU A 248 9.85 6.37 -8.26
C GLU A 248 11.07 6.76 -7.41
N ARG A 249 12.05 7.47 -7.98
CA ARG A 249 13.22 7.99 -7.25
C ARG A 249 12.78 8.95 -6.13
N PHE A 250 11.81 9.83 -6.38
CA PHE A 250 11.23 10.67 -5.34
C PHE A 250 10.71 9.85 -4.15
N ILE A 251 9.92 8.79 -4.42
CA ILE A 251 9.41 7.90 -3.36
C ILE A 251 10.55 7.23 -2.61
N ILE A 252 11.57 6.74 -3.34
CA ILE A 252 12.76 6.10 -2.75
C ILE A 252 13.49 7.06 -1.83
N ASP A 253 13.73 8.29 -2.25
CA ASP A 253 14.49 9.27 -1.49
C ASP A 253 13.73 9.73 -0.23
N VAL A 254 12.42 9.93 -0.32
CA VAL A 254 11.55 10.17 0.84
C VAL A 254 11.63 8.99 1.81
N ALA A 255 11.48 7.76 1.31
CA ALA A 255 11.48 6.57 2.15
C ALA A 255 12.84 6.34 2.84
N ARG A 256 13.96 6.60 2.17
CA ARG A 256 15.31 6.54 2.75
C ARG A 256 15.47 7.54 3.88
N LEU A 257 15.11 8.79 3.66
CA LEU A 257 15.16 9.83 4.68
C LEU A 257 14.33 9.47 5.91
N VAL A 258 13.11 8.97 5.69
CA VAL A 258 12.24 8.49 6.77
C VAL A 258 12.91 7.33 7.51
N HIS A 259 13.36 6.32 6.78
CA HIS A 259 13.99 5.12 7.36
C HIS A 259 15.21 5.45 8.20
N GLU A 260 16.13 6.26 7.69
CA GLU A 260 17.32 6.72 8.43
C GLU A 260 16.93 7.40 9.76
N THR A 261 15.91 8.25 9.73
CA THR A 261 15.42 8.93 10.93
C THR A 261 14.77 7.93 11.90
N MET A 262 13.95 7.00 11.40
CA MET A 262 13.30 6.00 12.23
C MET A 262 14.30 5.04 12.85
N VAL A 263 15.36 4.64 12.14
CA VAL A 263 16.45 3.80 12.68
C VAL A 263 17.20 4.56 13.77
N ALA A 264 17.48 5.86 13.59
CA ALA A 264 18.11 6.67 14.63
C ALA A 264 17.24 6.71 15.90
N LEU A 265 15.93 6.87 15.75
CA LEU A 265 14.98 6.83 16.87
C LEU A 265 14.84 5.44 17.49
N ASP A 266 14.90 4.39 16.69
CA ASP A 266 14.75 2.98 17.13
C ASP A 266 15.97 2.53 17.95
N THR A 267 17.16 3.01 17.61
CA THR A 267 18.45 2.55 18.17
C THR A 267 19.01 3.47 19.26
N THR A 268 18.28 4.52 19.66
CA THR A 268 18.72 5.47 20.69
C THR A 268 17.78 5.54 21.89
N SER A 269 18.35 6.00 23.02
CA SER A 269 17.57 6.38 24.20
C SER A 269 16.82 7.70 23.96
N ASP A 270 15.96 8.09 24.88
CA ASP A 270 15.24 9.39 24.84
C ASP A 270 16.20 10.59 24.89
N TYR A 271 17.44 10.37 25.27
CA TYR A 271 18.51 11.38 25.30
C TYR A 271 19.40 11.35 24.05
N GLY A 272 19.12 10.48 23.07
CA GLY A 272 19.86 10.37 21.81
C GLY A 272 21.15 9.55 21.91
N GLN A 273 21.40 8.86 23.01
CA GLN A 273 22.53 7.96 23.16
C GLN A 273 22.19 6.59 22.54
N GLY A 274 23.12 6.04 21.75
CA GLY A 274 22.97 4.69 21.19
C GLY A 274 22.73 3.64 22.27
N ILE A 275 21.76 2.76 22.04
CA ILE A 275 21.45 1.65 22.94
C ILE A 275 22.14 0.41 22.40
N PRO A 276 22.89 -0.36 23.22
CA PRO A 276 23.46 -1.65 22.82
C PRO A 276 22.37 -2.57 22.27
N ARG A 277 22.66 -3.26 21.17
CA ARG A 277 21.79 -4.28 20.56
C ARG A 277 21.88 -5.59 21.29
#